data_b23292bf1c32d2fbb88419ee2aa77a71
#
_entry.id   b23292bf1c32d2fbb88419ee2aa77a71
#
_cell.length_a   1.000
_cell.length_b   1.000
_cell.length_c   1.000
_cell.angle_alpha   90.00
_cell.angle_beta   90.00
_cell.angle_gamma   90.00
#
_symmetry.space_group_name_H-M   'P 1'
#
loop_
_entity.id
_entity.type
_entity.pdbx_description
1 polymer ?
#
loop_
_entity_poly.entity_id
_entity_poly.type
_entity_poly.pdbx_seq_one_letter_code
_entity_poly.pdbx_strand_id
1 'polypeptide(L)'
;INPNSRGHTLCILKKEIDYIFDLSSEDYQELMNFSRKIAIALKKSVNCKRIALSVVGLEVPHVHVHLIPLESMSFVCCIFSKNSSYIS
;
A
#
# COMPACT_ATOMS: atom_id res chain seq x y z
N ILE A 1 5.40 -2.19 11.09
CA ILE A 1 5.92 -2.21 9.73
C ILE A 1 7.11 -1.28 9.64
N ASN A 2 8.08 -1.65 8.88
CA ASN A 2 9.24 -0.83 8.64
C ASN A 2 9.09 -0.10 7.31
N PRO A 3 8.86 1.23 7.31
CA PRO A 3 8.69 1.96 6.05
C PRO A 3 9.95 1.99 5.20
N ASN A 4 11.07 1.60 5.76
CA ASN A 4 12.34 1.51 5.04
C ASN A 4 12.63 0.11 4.55
N SER A 5 11.65 -0.78 4.57
CA SER A 5 11.79 -2.12 4.02
C SER A 5 12.21 -2.03 2.56
N ARG A 6 13.08 -2.95 2.17
CA ARG A 6 13.56 -3.00 0.80
C ARG A 6 12.40 -3.18 -0.16
N GLY A 7 12.28 -2.29 -1.12
CA GLY A 7 11.24 -2.35 -2.12
C GLY A 7 9.88 -1.78 -1.70
N HIS A 8 9.78 -1.21 -0.49
CA HIS A 8 8.55 -0.54 -0.08
C HIS A 8 8.23 0.58 -1.05
N THR A 9 7.08 0.52 -1.68
CA THR A 9 6.69 1.43 -2.75
C THR A 9 5.36 2.07 -2.43
N LEU A 10 5.22 3.33 -2.76
CA LEU A 10 3.97 4.08 -2.58
C LEU A 10 3.39 4.44 -3.94
N CYS A 11 2.11 4.14 -4.13
CA CYS A 11 1.35 4.62 -5.29
C CYS A 11 0.42 5.72 -4.81
N ILE A 12 0.64 6.92 -5.28
CA ILE A 12 -0.03 8.11 -4.75
C ILE A 12 -1.01 8.66 -5.78
N LEU A 13 -2.24 8.88 -5.33
CA LEU A 13 -3.25 9.54 -6.15
C LEU A 13 -2.90 11.02 -6.29
N LYS A 14 -2.94 11.55 -7.51
CA LYS A 14 -2.61 12.96 -7.75
C LYS A 14 -3.69 13.90 -7.24
N LYS A 15 -4.94 13.46 -7.20
CA LYS A 15 -6.04 14.27 -6.71
C LYS A 15 -5.95 14.40 -5.19
N GLU A 16 -6.37 15.54 -4.66
CA GLU A 16 -6.33 15.79 -3.22
C GLU A 16 -7.56 15.19 -2.54
N ILE A 17 -7.60 13.87 -2.51
CA ILE A 17 -8.63 13.09 -1.84
C ILE A 17 -7.88 12.15 -0.90
N ASP A 18 -8.17 12.22 0.39
CA ASP A 18 -7.38 11.48 1.36
C ASP A 18 -8.00 10.14 1.77
N TYR A 19 -9.29 9.95 1.54
CA TYR A 19 -9.97 8.72 1.93
C TYR A 19 -10.32 7.90 0.69
N ILE A 20 -9.85 6.65 0.65
CA ILE A 20 -9.99 5.83 -0.56
C ILE A 20 -11.46 5.60 -0.93
N PHE A 21 -12.35 5.53 0.05
CA PHE A 21 -13.75 5.25 -0.25
C PHE A 21 -14.52 6.50 -0.66
N ASP A 22 -13.87 7.65 -0.67
CA ASP A 22 -14.43 8.88 -1.26
C ASP A 22 -14.12 9.01 -2.74
N LEU A 23 -13.31 8.11 -3.28
CA LEU A 23 -12.97 8.13 -4.70
C LEU A 23 -14.17 7.75 -5.56
N SER A 24 -14.25 8.33 -6.76
CA SER A 24 -15.18 7.85 -7.76
C SER A 24 -14.80 6.42 -8.14
N SER A 25 -15.76 5.69 -8.70
CA SER A 25 -15.49 4.32 -9.17
C SER A 25 -14.34 4.30 -10.19
N GLU A 26 -14.30 5.29 -11.06
CA GLU A 26 -13.23 5.38 -12.07
C GLU A 26 -11.87 5.61 -11.44
N ASP A 27 -11.78 6.56 -10.51
CA ASP A 27 -10.50 6.87 -9.84
C ASP A 27 -10.03 5.69 -9.00
N TYR A 28 -10.96 5.03 -8.33
CA TYR A 28 -10.63 3.83 -7.55
C TYR A 28 -10.05 2.75 -8.44
N GLN A 29 -10.69 2.48 -9.57
CA GLN A 29 -10.23 1.44 -10.49
C GLN A 29 -8.88 1.78 -11.09
N GLU A 30 -8.67 3.03 -11.47
CA GLU A 30 -7.38 3.46 -12.01
C GLU A 30 -6.26 3.30 -10.99
N LEU A 31 -6.49 3.71 -9.75
CA LEU A 31 -5.50 3.60 -8.70
C LEU A 31 -5.17 2.14 -8.41
N MET A 32 -6.19 1.29 -8.30
CA MET A 32 -5.98 -0.12 -8.00
C MET A 32 -5.32 -0.86 -9.17
N ASN A 33 -5.71 -0.55 -10.40
CA ASN A 33 -5.08 -1.15 -11.57
C ASN A 33 -3.62 -0.73 -11.70
N PHE A 34 -3.33 0.52 -11.45
CA PHE A 34 -1.95 1.01 -11.45
C PHE A 34 -1.13 0.30 -10.36
N SER A 35 -1.69 0.22 -9.16
CA SER A 35 -1.01 -0.45 -8.03
C SER A 35 -0.75 -1.91 -8.35
N ARG A 36 -1.69 -2.58 -9.01
CA ARG A 36 -1.50 -3.97 -9.41
C ARG A 36 -0.33 -4.13 -10.37
N LYS A 37 -0.22 -3.25 -11.36
CA LYS A 37 0.89 -3.29 -12.31
C LYS A 37 2.24 -3.10 -11.60
N ILE A 38 2.29 -2.13 -10.69
CA ILE A 38 3.51 -1.86 -9.94
C ILE A 38 3.85 -3.04 -9.03
N ALA A 39 2.84 -3.64 -8.39
CA ALA A 39 3.05 -4.78 -7.50
C ALA A 39 3.63 -5.98 -8.26
N ILE A 40 3.13 -6.24 -9.47
CA ILE A 40 3.64 -7.34 -10.29
C ILE A 40 5.11 -7.09 -10.67
N ALA A 41 5.43 -5.86 -11.07
CA ALA A 41 6.80 -5.50 -11.40
C ALA A 41 7.71 -5.57 -10.16
N LEU A 42 7.21 -5.10 -9.03
CA LEU A 42 7.97 -5.11 -7.79
C LEU A 42 8.31 -6.53 -7.35
N LYS A 43 7.36 -7.45 -7.46
CA LYS A 43 7.59 -8.84 -7.09
C LYS A 43 8.68 -9.47 -7.94
N LYS A 44 8.80 -9.08 -9.20
CA LYS A 44 9.86 -9.58 -10.09
C LYS A 44 11.22 -8.99 -9.75
N SER A 45 11.23 -7.78 -9.19
CA SER A 45 12.46 -7.05 -8.91
C SER A 45 13.02 -7.34 -7.53
N VAL A 46 12.17 -7.72 -6.59
CA VAL A 46 12.56 -7.95 -5.19
C VAL A 46 12.32 -9.41 -4.86
N ASN A 47 13.30 -10.04 -4.23
CA ASN A 47 13.15 -11.43 -3.79
C ASN A 47 12.22 -11.46 -2.57
N CYS A 48 10.99 -11.83 -2.80
CA CYS A 48 9.98 -11.91 -1.75
C CYS A 48 8.92 -12.93 -2.13
N LYS A 49 8.14 -13.36 -1.15
CA LYS A 49 7.08 -14.32 -1.38
C LYS A 49 5.80 -13.67 -1.88
N ARG A 50 5.49 -12.49 -1.37
CA ARG A 50 4.27 -11.78 -1.71
C ARG A 50 4.48 -10.28 -1.61
N ILE A 51 3.62 -9.55 -2.29
CA ILE A 51 3.49 -8.11 -2.12
C ILE A 51 2.20 -7.85 -1.35
N ALA A 52 2.31 -7.21 -0.21
CA ALA A 52 1.14 -6.77 0.54
C ALA A 52 0.70 -5.41 0.05
N LEU A 53 -0.60 -5.18 0.09
CA LEU A 53 -1.19 -3.90 -0.27
C LEU A 53 -1.92 -3.35 0.95
N SER A 54 -1.63 -2.11 1.29
CA SER A 54 -2.25 -1.46 2.43
C SER A 54 -2.58 -0.02 2.07
N VAL A 55 -3.74 0.45 2.50
CA VAL A 55 -4.17 1.82 2.26
C VAL A 55 -4.51 2.44 3.60
N VAL A 56 -3.60 3.25 4.11
CA VAL A 56 -3.79 3.96 5.36
C VAL A 56 -3.22 5.36 5.20
N GLY A 57 -3.67 6.28 6.01
CA GLY A 57 -3.13 7.62 5.99
C GLY A 57 -4.11 8.60 6.58
N LEU A 58 -3.68 9.32 7.57
CA LEU A 58 -4.50 10.33 8.24
C LEU A 58 -3.94 11.74 8.09
N GLU A 59 -2.68 11.84 7.68
CA GLU A 59 -1.99 13.14 7.65
C GLU A 59 -1.76 13.68 6.25
N VAL A 60 -1.60 12.80 5.26
CA VAL A 60 -1.34 13.20 3.88
C VAL A 60 -2.66 13.32 3.14
N PRO A 61 -2.96 14.45 2.48
CA PRO A 61 -4.26 14.67 1.85
C PRO A 61 -4.43 13.97 0.51
N HIS A 62 -3.64 12.95 0.24
CA HIS A 62 -3.75 12.15 -0.99
C HIS A 62 -3.79 10.68 -0.61
N VAL A 63 -4.73 9.95 -1.23
CA VAL A 63 -4.76 8.50 -1.05
C VAL A 63 -3.44 7.92 -1.53
N HIS A 64 -2.82 7.09 -0.71
CA HIS A 64 -1.60 6.41 -1.09
C HIS A 64 -1.70 4.93 -0.73
N VAL A 65 -1.31 4.11 -1.69
CA VAL A 65 -1.31 2.65 -1.56
C VAL A 65 0.11 2.22 -1.25
N HIS A 66 0.26 1.50 -0.15
CA HIS A 66 1.55 0.92 0.23
C HIS A 66 1.67 -0.46 -0.38
N LEU A 67 2.76 -0.71 -1.10
CA LEU A 67 3.10 -2.01 -1.63
C LEU A 67 4.36 -2.47 -0.91
N ILE A 68 4.22 -3.54 -0.16
CA ILE A 68 5.27 -3.98 0.77
C ILE A 68 5.66 -5.41 0.48
N PRO A 69 6.92 -5.65 0.07
CA PRO A 69 7.39 -7.02 -0.10
C PRO A 69 7.44 -7.75 1.23
N LEU A 70 6.89 -8.94 1.27
CA LEU A 70 6.82 -9.75 2.49
C LEU A 70 7.49 -11.08 2.26
N GLU A 71 8.14 -11.58 3.29
CA GLU A 71 8.76 -12.90 3.26
C GLU A 71 7.89 -13.97 3.91
N SER A 72 6.95 -13.57 4.78
CA SER A 72 6.07 -14.51 5.43
C SER A 72 4.75 -13.86 5.81
N MET A 73 3.72 -14.68 5.98
CA MET A 73 2.39 -14.21 6.38
C MET A 73 2.34 -13.79 7.85
N SER A 74 3.21 -14.33 8.68
CA SER A 74 3.26 -13.88 10.08
C SER A 74 3.68 -12.42 10.18
N PHE A 75 4.48 -11.95 9.22
CA PHE A 75 4.83 -10.55 9.14
C PHE A 75 3.59 -9.69 8.85
N VAL A 76 2.70 -10.18 8.00
CA VAL A 76 1.45 -9.47 7.71
C VAL A 76 0.61 -9.32 8.98
N CYS A 77 0.50 -10.36 9.77
CA CYS A 77 -0.23 -10.30 11.03
C CYS A 77 0.37 -9.27 11.97
N CYS A 78 1.68 -9.22 12.07
CA CYS A 78 2.37 -8.23 12.90
C CYS A 78 2.09 -6.80 12.42
N ILE A 79 2.08 -6.59 11.11
CA ILE A 79 1.79 -5.27 10.55
C ILE A 79 0.40 -4.82 10.95
N PHE A 80 -0.61 -5.68 10.79
CA PHE A 80 -1.98 -5.32 11.14
C PHE A 80 -2.15 -5.02 12.61
N SER A 81 -1.51 -5.81 13.46
CA SER A 81 -1.56 -5.58 14.89
C SER A 81 -0.96 -4.22 15.26
N LYS A 82 0.14 -3.87 14.64
CA LYS A 82 0.80 -2.61 14.90
C LYS A 82 0.05 -1.44 14.31
N ASN A 83 -0.54 -1.62 13.12
CA ASN A 83 -1.27 -0.55 12.46
C ASN A 83 -2.45 -0.07 13.28
N SER A 84 -3.07 -0.93 14.05
CA SER A 84 -4.17 -0.52 14.90
C SER A 84 -3.72 0.51 15.95
N SER A 85 -2.45 0.51 16.33
CA SER A 85 -1.93 1.52 17.25
C SER A 85 -1.27 2.69 16.54
N TYR A 86 -0.77 2.50 15.33
CA TYR A 86 -0.10 3.57 14.58
C TYR A 86 -1.07 4.47 13.84
N ILE A 87 -2.18 3.93 13.40
CA ILE A 87 -3.14 4.66 12.58
C ILE A 87 -4.05 5.54 13.43
N SER A 88 -4.29 5.12 14.63
CA SER A 88 -5.17 5.82 15.56
C SER A 88 -4.62 7.16 16.07
#